data_f9d57099b2221e2352b5bd784bcc987f
#
_entry.id   f9d57099b2221e2352b5bd784bcc987f
#
_cell.length_a   1.000
_cell.length_b   1.000
_cell.length_c   1.000
_cell.angle_alpha   90.00
_cell.angle_beta   90.00
_cell.angle_gamma   90.00
#
_symmetry.space_group_name_H-M   'P 1'
#
loop_
_entity.id
_entity.type
_entity.pdbx_description
1 polymer ?
#
loop_
_entity_poly.entity_id
_entity_poly.type
_entity_poly.pdbx_seq_one_letter_code
_entity_poly.pdbx_strand_id
1 'polypeptide(L)' 'MSTLAFSQLEVVYDELAQAIDQVGPEGEAVYLTKLVLTLAHEYGDGARVSALIKECLVERSPEVGAARLI' A
#
# COMPACT_ATOMS: atom_id res chain seq x y z
N MET A 1 4.71 1.87 18.47
CA MET A 1 3.70 1.82 17.43
C MET A 1 3.13 0.44 17.28
N SER A 2 1.86 0.32 17.30
CA SER A 2 1.26 -1.00 17.22
C SER A 2 0.91 -1.32 15.77
N THR A 3 0.71 -2.59 15.51
CA THR A 3 0.32 -3.04 14.19
C THR A 3 -1.16 -3.34 14.19
N LEU A 4 -1.72 -3.44 13.02
CA LEU A 4 -3.13 -3.78 12.89
C LEU A 4 -3.33 -5.25 13.14
N ALA A 5 -4.46 -5.59 13.74
CA ALA A 5 -4.87 -6.97 13.84
C ALA A 5 -5.12 -7.48 12.42
N PHE A 6 -4.92 -8.76 12.21
CA PHE A 6 -5.10 -9.34 10.90
C PHE A 6 -6.51 -9.11 10.34
N SER A 7 -7.52 -9.21 11.20
CA SER A 7 -8.89 -8.99 10.75
C SER A 7 -9.10 -7.56 10.27
N GLN A 8 -8.44 -6.61 10.90
CA GLN A 8 -8.55 -5.23 10.45
C GLN A 8 -7.80 -5.02 9.15
N LEU A 9 -6.70 -5.71 8.99
CA LEU A 9 -5.94 -5.62 7.75
C LEU A 9 -6.76 -6.15 6.58
N GLU A 10 -7.55 -7.19 6.81
CA GLU A 10 -8.42 -7.72 5.76
C GLU A 10 -9.47 -6.71 5.34
N VAL A 11 -10.02 -5.98 6.29
CA VAL A 11 -10.99 -4.95 5.96
C VAL A 11 -10.35 -3.87 5.12
N VAL A 12 -9.14 -3.46 5.49
CA VAL A 12 -8.41 -2.44 4.72
C VAL A 12 -8.13 -2.95 3.31
N TYR A 13 -7.76 -4.22 3.20
CA TYR A 13 -7.48 -4.81 1.90
C TYR A 13 -8.72 -4.74 0.99
N ASP A 14 -9.87 -5.10 1.53
CA ASP A 14 -11.09 -5.08 0.74
C ASP A 14 -11.47 -3.66 0.33
N GLU A 15 -11.33 -2.73 1.25
CA GLU A 15 -11.65 -1.34 0.97
C GLU A 15 -10.72 -0.77 -0.08
N LEU A 16 -9.44 -1.13 0.02
CA LEU A 16 -8.46 -0.64 -0.93
C LEU A 16 -8.75 -1.19 -2.33
N ALA A 17 -9.07 -2.47 -2.41
CA ALA A 17 -9.38 -3.08 -3.70
C ALA A 17 -10.57 -2.41 -4.36
N GLN A 18 -11.60 -2.09 -3.57
CA GLN A 18 -12.76 -1.43 -4.10
C GLN A 18 -12.45 -0.01 -4.56
N ALA A 19 -11.60 0.69 -3.80
CA ALA A 19 -11.21 2.05 -4.17
C ALA A 19 -10.41 2.05 -5.46
N ILE A 20 -9.52 1.08 -5.63
CA ILE A 20 -8.73 0.97 -6.85
C ILE A 20 -9.65 0.73 -8.05
N ASP A 21 -10.65 -0.14 -7.88
CA ASP A 21 -11.61 -0.36 -8.95
C ASP A 21 -12.36 0.92 -9.29
N GLN A 22 -12.69 1.69 -8.28
CA GLN A 22 -13.45 2.90 -8.46
C GLN A 22 -12.69 3.97 -9.23
N VAL A 23 -11.39 4.12 -8.93
CA VAL A 23 -10.61 5.13 -9.64
C VAL A 23 -10.20 4.68 -11.03
N GLY A 24 -10.14 3.39 -11.25
CA GLY A 24 -9.78 2.84 -12.55
C GLY A 24 -8.28 2.84 -12.80
N PRO A 25 -7.85 2.16 -13.85
CA PRO A 25 -6.41 2.00 -14.11
C PRO A 25 -5.68 3.30 -14.38
N GLU A 26 -6.36 4.29 -14.94
CA GLU A 26 -5.69 5.53 -15.23
C GLU A 26 -5.40 6.35 -13.99
N GLY A 27 -6.22 6.22 -12.96
CA GLY A 27 -6.05 6.98 -11.74
C GLY A 27 -5.34 6.24 -10.63
N GLU A 28 -5.04 4.98 -10.88
CA GLU A 28 -4.55 4.12 -9.80
C GLU A 28 -3.25 4.61 -9.19
N ALA A 29 -2.26 4.94 -10.00
CA ALA A 29 -0.97 5.36 -9.47
C ALA A 29 -1.09 6.65 -8.66
N VAL A 30 -1.87 7.59 -9.16
CA VAL A 30 -2.05 8.85 -8.44
C VAL A 30 -2.78 8.61 -7.14
N TYR A 31 -3.81 7.78 -7.17
CA TYR A 31 -4.56 7.47 -5.96
C TYR A 31 -3.66 6.82 -4.91
N LEU A 32 -2.89 5.82 -5.32
CA LEU A 32 -2.03 5.12 -4.37
C LEU A 32 -0.93 6.02 -3.83
N THR A 33 -0.40 6.91 -4.68
CA THR A 33 0.60 7.86 -4.22
C THR A 33 0.02 8.77 -3.15
N LYS A 34 -1.18 9.28 -3.39
CA LYS A 34 -1.82 10.15 -2.40
C LYS A 34 -2.08 9.39 -1.10
N LEU A 35 -2.51 8.16 -1.22
CA LEU A 35 -2.79 7.35 -0.04
C LEU A 35 -1.52 7.10 0.75
N VAL A 36 -0.44 6.75 0.06
CA VAL A 36 0.81 6.47 0.74
C VAL A 36 1.33 7.71 1.45
N LEU A 37 1.25 8.87 0.80
CA LEU A 37 1.73 10.09 1.43
C LEU A 37 0.88 10.47 2.63
N THR A 38 -0.42 10.25 2.53
CA THR A 38 -1.31 10.53 3.64
C THR A 38 -1.01 9.59 4.81
N LEU A 39 -0.82 8.31 4.52
CA LEU A 39 -0.48 7.35 5.56
C LEU A 39 0.86 7.67 6.19
N ALA A 40 1.83 8.08 5.37
CA ALA A 40 3.14 8.43 5.90
C ALA A 40 3.03 9.61 6.87
N HIS A 41 2.20 10.58 6.50
CA HIS A 41 1.98 11.75 7.35
C HIS A 41 1.37 11.32 8.70
N GLU A 42 0.38 10.45 8.64
CA GLU A 42 -0.29 9.99 9.86
C GLU A 42 0.64 9.08 10.67
N TYR A 43 1.47 8.31 9.99
CA TYR A 43 2.36 7.39 10.68
C TYR A 43 3.42 8.14 11.48
N GLY A 44 3.93 9.23 10.92
CA GLY A 44 4.77 10.13 11.66
C GLY A 44 6.25 9.75 11.77
N ASP A 45 6.70 8.72 11.06
CA ASP A 45 8.09 8.31 11.13
C ASP A 45 8.63 8.14 9.71
N GLY A 46 9.22 9.20 9.20
CA GLY A 46 9.70 9.20 7.83
C GLY A 46 10.80 8.20 7.57
N ALA A 47 11.68 7.99 8.55
CA ALA A 47 12.76 7.03 8.37
C ALA A 47 12.21 5.62 8.22
N ARG A 48 11.19 5.28 9.02
CA ARG A 48 10.59 3.97 8.90
C ARG A 48 9.85 3.80 7.60
N VAL A 49 9.16 4.85 7.16
CA VAL A 49 8.45 4.80 5.87
C VAL A 49 9.44 4.59 4.73
N SER A 50 10.58 5.30 4.78
CA SER A 50 11.62 5.11 3.76
C SER A 50 12.11 3.69 3.73
N ALA A 51 12.31 3.09 4.89
CA ALA A 51 12.76 1.71 4.97
C ALA A 51 11.71 0.77 4.37
N LEU A 52 10.44 1.01 4.66
CA LEU A 52 9.37 0.18 4.13
C LEU A 52 9.26 0.27 2.62
N ILE A 53 9.49 1.45 2.07
CA ILE A 53 9.48 1.61 0.61
C ILE A 53 10.51 0.68 -0.01
N LYS A 54 11.71 0.65 0.57
CA LYS A 54 12.77 -0.19 0.04
C LYS A 54 12.50 -1.66 0.25
N GLU A 55 11.96 -2.01 1.41
CA GLU A 55 11.64 -3.40 1.69
C GLU A 55 10.62 -3.95 0.71
N CYS A 56 9.62 -3.14 0.39
CA CYS A 56 8.60 -3.59 -0.54
C CYS A 56 9.18 -3.82 -1.94
N LEU A 57 10.17 -3.04 -2.32
CA LEU A 57 10.84 -3.28 -3.59
C LEU A 57 11.63 -4.57 -3.59
N VAL A 58 12.35 -4.79 -2.52
CA VAL A 58 13.21 -5.96 -2.43
C VAL A 58 12.42 -7.25 -2.42
N GLU A 59 11.27 -7.23 -1.80
CA GLU A 59 10.47 -8.43 -1.71
C GLU A 59 9.77 -8.82 -2.97
N ARG A 60 9.81 -7.97 -4.00
CA ARG A 60 9.21 -8.34 -5.24
C ARG A 60 9.99 -9.46 -5.84
N SER A 61 9.39 -10.57 -6.05
CA SER A 61 10.01 -11.67 -6.71
C SER A 61 9.34 -11.80 -8.07
N PRO A 62 9.89 -12.60 -8.96
CA PRO A 62 9.28 -12.78 -10.26
C PRO A 62 7.83 -13.23 -10.20
N GLU A 63 7.50 -14.09 -9.31
CA GLU A 63 6.13 -14.52 -9.20
C GLU A 63 5.31 -13.40 -8.71
N VAL A 64 5.83 -12.63 -7.81
CA VAL A 64 5.10 -11.52 -7.29
C VAL A 64 4.97 -10.47 -8.36
N GLY A 65 5.95 -10.38 -9.20
CA GLY A 65 5.86 -9.46 -10.30
C GLY A 65 4.64 -9.75 -11.11
N ALA A 66 4.33 -11.00 -11.20
CA ALA A 66 3.17 -11.36 -11.95
C ALA A 66 1.96 -10.91 -11.18
N ALA A 67 2.10 -10.90 -9.90
CA ALA A 67 0.95 -10.52 -9.15
C ALA A 67 0.92 -9.05 -8.98
N ARG A 68 1.71 -8.38 -9.74
CA ARG A 68 1.74 -7.03 -9.65
C ARG A 68 0.45 -6.54 -9.68
N LEU A 69 -0.36 -7.29 -9.73
CA LEU A 69 -1.64 -6.91 -9.87
C LEU A 69 -1.87 -6.24 -8.59
N ILE A 70 -1.10 -6.37 -7.76
CA ILE A 70 -1.34 -5.78 -6.56
C ILE A 70 -1.34 -4.53 -6.59
#